data_2d4a3e13033ce3990f8c78789d9661bf
#
_entry.id   2d4a3e13033ce3990f8c78789d9661bf
#
_cell.length_a   1.000
_cell.length_b   1.000
_cell.length_c   1.000
_cell.angle_alpha   90.00
_cell.angle_beta   90.00
_cell.angle_gamma   90.00
#
_symmetry.space_group_name_H-M   'P 1'
#
loop_
_entity.id
_entity.type
_entity.pdbx_description
1 polymer ?
#
loop_
_entity_poly.entity_id
_entity_poly.type
_entity_poly.pdbx_seq_one_letter_code
_entity_poly.pdbx_strand_id
1 'polypeptide(L)'
;MNEELFYDRLHQRCPRKYLLEELETRKSNDVLHASRFVCEMELVQKTNAYYCKTIVKMLLDHEWILAKAFTIVNDGEDEIEIYDYLYEKYIKLLSTGKPDPMMKDVVRYRFDEDVKIKIEETPNLISAASTTGFRTWEAALYMGDFLIHKPLQELAPVQGQDDGKKKLNVLEVGAGTGIVSLVILQKYHELVNKMYVTDGDSNLVETQLKRNFELNNEVRENEPDIKLQRLWWGSDRVPEDIDLVVGADVTYDPTVLPDLCKCLAECLALDRCKLCLLSATIRSESTVKLFSQECNKLGLKCIIVTSTEYDANNEIRAMKALQFKPLIAPIRIYKITKQ
;
A
#
# COMPACT_ATOMS: atom_id res chain seq x y z
N MET A 1 -23.91 -3.77 -3.58
CA MET A 1 -22.47 -3.82 -3.16
C MET A 1 -21.67 -3.58 -4.41
N ASN A 2 -20.60 -2.77 -4.38
CA ASN A 2 -19.91 -2.39 -5.61
C ASN A 2 -19.07 -3.58 -6.12
N GLU A 3 -19.15 -3.91 -7.42
CA GLU A 3 -18.34 -4.94 -8.10
C GLU A 3 -16.83 -4.72 -7.89
N GLU A 4 -16.40 -3.45 -7.80
CA GLU A 4 -15.03 -3.05 -7.53
C GLU A 4 -14.46 -3.63 -6.23
N LEU A 5 -15.29 -3.73 -5.17
CA LEU A 5 -14.85 -4.29 -3.89
C LEU A 5 -14.42 -5.75 -4.00
N PHE A 6 -15.17 -6.54 -4.77
CA PHE A 6 -14.84 -7.94 -5.03
C PHE A 6 -13.47 -8.05 -5.74
N TYR A 7 -13.26 -7.23 -6.77
CA TYR A 7 -11.99 -7.24 -7.52
C TYR A 7 -10.82 -6.68 -6.70
N ASP A 8 -11.05 -5.67 -5.83
CA ASP A 8 -10.02 -5.22 -4.90
C ASP A 8 -9.55 -6.35 -3.98
N ARG A 9 -10.49 -7.09 -3.40
CA ARG A 9 -10.21 -8.25 -2.57
C ARG A 9 -9.50 -9.37 -3.33
N LEU A 10 -9.95 -9.65 -4.55
CA LEU A 10 -9.33 -10.64 -5.43
C LEU A 10 -7.87 -10.29 -5.70
N HIS A 11 -7.57 -9.06 -6.08
CA HIS A 11 -6.22 -8.59 -6.38
C HIS A 11 -5.31 -8.42 -5.17
N GLN A 12 -5.88 -8.21 -3.99
CA GLN A 12 -5.15 -8.22 -2.72
C GLN A 12 -4.93 -9.63 -2.14
N ARG A 13 -5.32 -10.69 -2.87
CA ARG A 13 -5.23 -12.09 -2.44
C ARG A 13 -6.01 -12.39 -1.15
N CYS A 14 -7.20 -11.81 -1.05
CA CYS A 14 -8.10 -12.08 0.05
C CYS A 14 -8.33 -13.59 0.21
N PRO A 15 -8.32 -14.14 1.43
CA PRO A 15 -8.65 -15.54 1.65
C PRO A 15 -10.03 -15.90 1.08
N ARG A 16 -10.08 -17.01 0.34
CA ARG A 16 -11.29 -17.44 -0.42
C ARG A 16 -12.58 -17.44 0.39
N LYS A 17 -12.53 -17.72 1.71
CA LYS A 17 -13.71 -17.70 2.56
C LYS A 17 -14.43 -16.34 2.58
N TYR A 18 -13.68 -15.24 2.58
CA TYR A 18 -14.26 -13.88 2.58
C TYR A 18 -14.82 -13.49 1.21
N LEU A 19 -14.22 -14.00 0.12
CA LEU A 19 -14.78 -13.85 -1.22
C LEU A 19 -16.08 -14.65 -1.36
N LEU A 20 -16.10 -15.87 -0.81
CA LEU A 20 -17.30 -16.70 -0.78
C LEU A 20 -18.42 -16.02 0.01
N GLU A 21 -18.17 -15.58 1.24
CA GLU A 21 -19.12 -14.86 2.09
C GLU A 21 -19.65 -13.60 1.38
N GLU A 22 -18.80 -12.88 0.65
CA GLU A 22 -19.23 -11.73 -0.14
C GLU A 22 -20.20 -12.14 -1.26
N LEU A 23 -19.89 -13.18 -2.02
CA LEU A 23 -20.74 -13.67 -3.09
C LEU A 23 -22.09 -14.20 -2.55
N GLU A 24 -22.08 -14.88 -1.40
CA GLU A 24 -23.29 -15.36 -0.72
C GLU A 24 -24.23 -14.23 -0.29
N THR A 25 -23.66 -13.10 0.16
CA THR A 25 -24.42 -11.95 0.67
C THR A 25 -24.88 -10.99 -0.42
N ARG A 26 -24.44 -11.16 -1.69
CA ARG A 26 -24.86 -10.32 -2.82
C ARG A 26 -26.36 -10.42 -3.07
N LYS A 27 -26.97 -9.27 -3.39
CA LYS A 27 -28.37 -9.18 -3.79
C LYS A 27 -28.51 -9.48 -5.28
N SER A 28 -29.69 -9.90 -5.71
CA SER A 28 -29.96 -10.23 -7.11
C SER A 28 -29.70 -9.10 -8.13
N ASN A 29 -29.64 -7.86 -7.67
CA ASN A 29 -29.35 -6.70 -8.53
C ASN A 29 -27.88 -6.26 -8.47
N ASP A 30 -27.02 -6.99 -7.75
CA ASP A 30 -25.63 -6.66 -7.51
C ASP A 30 -24.77 -7.86 -7.93
N VAL A 31 -24.72 -8.11 -9.21
CA VAL A 31 -24.06 -9.25 -9.83
C VAL A 31 -22.73 -8.87 -10.47
N LEU A 32 -21.86 -9.86 -10.65
CA LEU A 32 -20.59 -9.70 -11.36
C LEU A 32 -20.81 -9.94 -12.87
N HIS A 33 -20.19 -9.10 -13.70
CA HIS A 33 -20.17 -9.32 -15.14
C HIS A 33 -19.18 -10.45 -15.49
N ALA A 34 -19.66 -11.50 -16.17
CA ALA A 34 -18.88 -12.69 -16.49
C ALA A 34 -17.62 -12.32 -17.32
N SER A 35 -17.74 -11.47 -18.32
CA SER A 35 -16.63 -11.01 -19.16
C SER A 35 -15.54 -10.29 -18.35
N ARG A 36 -15.95 -9.40 -17.45
CA ARG A 36 -15.00 -8.71 -16.54
C ARG A 36 -14.34 -9.69 -15.59
N PHE A 37 -15.10 -10.60 -14.99
CA PHE A 37 -14.55 -11.62 -14.09
C PHE A 37 -13.48 -12.47 -14.79
N VAL A 38 -13.74 -12.92 -16.01
CA VAL A 38 -12.75 -13.64 -16.83
C VAL A 38 -11.47 -12.82 -17.02
N CYS A 39 -11.58 -11.55 -17.44
CA CYS A 39 -10.43 -10.69 -17.61
C CYS A 39 -9.60 -10.53 -16.32
N GLU A 40 -10.26 -10.28 -15.16
CA GLU A 40 -9.57 -10.11 -13.89
C GLU A 40 -8.94 -11.43 -13.41
N MET A 41 -9.57 -12.58 -13.66
CA MET A 41 -8.99 -13.91 -13.35
C MET A 41 -7.76 -14.21 -14.20
N GLU A 42 -7.73 -13.81 -15.50
CA GLU A 42 -6.53 -13.93 -16.33
C GLU A 42 -5.37 -13.08 -15.79
N LEU A 43 -5.64 -11.87 -15.29
CA LEU A 43 -4.62 -11.02 -14.65
C LEU A 43 -4.08 -11.68 -13.36
N VAL A 44 -4.97 -12.22 -12.54
CA VAL A 44 -4.59 -12.95 -11.33
C VAL A 44 -3.75 -14.17 -11.63
N GLN A 45 -4.12 -14.96 -12.66
CA GLN A 45 -3.37 -16.14 -13.06
C GLN A 45 -1.94 -15.82 -13.47
N LYS A 46 -1.71 -14.71 -14.19
CA LYS A 46 -0.37 -14.29 -14.65
C LYS A 46 0.60 -14.05 -13.50
N THR A 47 0.10 -13.64 -12.33
CA THR A 47 0.92 -13.32 -11.16
C THR A 47 0.88 -14.42 -10.10
N ASN A 48 -0.26 -15.12 -9.94
CA ASN A 48 -0.43 -16.20 -8.98
C ASN A 48 -1.43 -17.26 -9.48
N ALA A 49 -0.93 -18.19 -10.28
CA ALA A 49 -1.72 -19.28 -10.84
C ALA A 49 -2.33 -20.19 -9.76
N TYR A 50 -1.63 -20.39 -8.63
CA TYR A 50 -2.15 -21.20 -7.53
C TYR A 50 -3.35 -20.53 -6.84
N TYR A 51 -3.27 -19.24 -6.57
CA TYR A 51 -4.42 -18.51 -6.01
C TYR A 51 -5.60 -18.54 -6.98
N CYS A 52 -5.36 -18.27 -8.27
CA CYS A 52 -6.38 -18.41 -9.33
C CYS A 52 -7.05 -19.79 -9.26
N LYS A 53 -6.27 -20.89 -9.24
CA LYS A 53 -6.79 -22.25 -9.09
C LYS A 53 -7.68 -22.42 -7.87
N THR A 54 -7.29 -21.84 -6.72
CA THR A 54 -8.06 -21.96 -5.48
C THR A 54 -9.41 -21.25 -5.55
N ILE A 55 -9.48 -20.10 -6.24
CA ILE A 55 -10.72 -19.35 -6.46
C ILE A 55 -11.63 -20.08 -7.43
N VAL A 56 -11.09 -20.55 -8.56
CA VAL A 56 -11.85 -21.36 -9.53
C VAL A 56 -12.45 -22.60 -8.85
N LYS A 57 -11.63 -23.34 -8.09
CA LYS A 57 -12.10 -24.50 -7.35
C LYS A 57 -13.19 -24.14 -6.35
N MET A 58 -13.05 -23.05 -5.61
CA MET A 58 -14.08 -22.58 -4.65
C MET A 58 -15.41 -22.33 -5.35
N LEU A 59 -15.41 -21.71 -6.52
CA LEU A 59 -16.61 -21.44 -7.27
C LEU A 59 -17.26 -22.72 -7.80
N LEU A 60 -16.48 -23.68 -8.31
CA LEU A 60 -16.97 -24.99 -8.76
C LEU A 60 -17.51 -25.85 -7.60
N ASP A 61 -16.89 -25.77 -6.41
CA ASP A 61 -17.40 -26.45 -5.21
C ASP A 61 -18.73 -25.85 -4.68
N HIS A 62 -19.12 -24.63 -5.15
CA HIS A 62 -20.31 -23.88 -4.74
C HIS A 62 -21.12 -23.38 -5.94
N GLU A 63 -21.44 -24.29 -6.86
CA GLU A 63 -22.13 -23.98 -8.14
C GLU A 63 -23.43 -23.16 -7.98
N TRP A 64 -24.15 -23.35 -6.87
CA TRP A 64 -25.35 -22.58 -6.57
C TRP A 64 -25.14 -21.07 -6.47
N ILE A 65 -23.89 -20.64 -6.20
CA ILE A 65 -23.50 -19.22 -6.18
C ILE A 65 -23.42 -18.65 -7.59
N LEU A 66 -23.02 -19.45 -8.58
CA LEU A 66 -22.77 -18.97 -9.93
C LEU A 66 -24.03 -18.35 -10.55
N ALA A 67 -25.14 -19.03 -10.46
CA ALA A 67 -26.44 -18.53 -10.95
C ALA A 67 -26.91 -17.25 -10.23
N LYS A 68 -26.47 -17.03 -8.98
CA LYS A 68 -26.86 -15.88 -8.18
C LYS A 68 -25.89 -14.70 -8.36
N ALA A 69 -24.60 -14.96 -8.48
CA ALA A 69 -23.55 -13.96 -8.40
C ALA A 69 -23.13 -13.38 -9.75
N PHE A 70 -23.46 -14.05 -10.85
CA PHE A 70 -23.06 -13.63 -12.19
C PHE A 70 -24.26 -13.30 -13.05
N THR A 71 -24.18 -12.23 -13.85
CA THR A 71 -25.11 -12.01 -14.95
C THR A 71 -24.54 -12.61 -16.21
N ILE A 72 -25.40 -13.26 -16.97
CA ILE A 72 -25.22 -13.47 -18.39
C ILE A 72 -25.69 -12.17 -19.06
N VAL A 73 -24.75 -11.28 -19.37
CA VAL A 73 -25.10 -10.10 -20.17
C VAL A 73 -24.96 -10.46 -21.62
N ASN A 74 -26.07 -10.47 -22.33
CA ASN A 74 -26.12 -10.57 -23.79
C ASN A 74 -25.70 -9.22 -24.38
N ASP A 75 -24.41 -8.86 -24.33
CA ASP A 75 -23.85 -7.72 -25.06
C ASP A 75 -23.35 -8.15 -26.45
N GLY A 76 -24.19 -8.89 -27.18
CA GLY A 76 -24.10 -9.03 -28.65
C GLY A 76 -22.87 -9.71 -29.26
N GLU A 77 -21.80 -9.95 -28.54
CA GLU A 77 -20.58 -10.64 -29.01
C GLU A 77 -20.12 -11.62 -27.93
N ASP A 78 -20.29 -12.93 -28.18
CA ASP A 78 -19.82 -14.08 -27.41
C ASP A 78 -20.37 -14.18 -25.95
N GLU A 79 -21.45 -14.93 -25.81
CA GLU A 79 -21.97 -15.38 -24.53
C GLU A 79 -20.93 -16.24 -23.81
N ILE A 80 -20.28 -15.69 -22.77
CA ILE A 80 -19.34 -16.46 -21.96
C ILE A 80 -20.15 -17.31 -20.97
N GLU A 81 -20.22 -18.60 -21.25
CA GLU A 81 -20.69 -19.58 -20.30
C GLU A 81 -19.70 -19.68 -19.14
N ILE A 82 -20.02 -19.05 -18.01
CA ILE A 82 -19.11 -18.98 -16.85
C ILE A 82 -18.71 -20.37 -16.33
N TYR A 83 -19.61 -21.37 -16.44
CA TYR A 83 -19.32 -22.75 -16.08
C TYR A 83 -18.23 -23.36 -16.95
N ASP A 84 -18.35 -23.24 -18.26
CA ASP A 84 -17.38 -23.79 -19.21
C ASP A 84 -16.02 -23.15 -19.00
N TYR A 85 -15.99 -21.81 -18.83
CA TYR A 85 -14.75 -21.11 -18.50
C TYR A 85 -14.10 -21.65 -17.23
N LEU A 86 -14.87 -21.82 -16.13
CA LEU A 86 -14.33 -22.29 -14.85
C LEU A 86 -13.81 -23.74 -14.95
N TYR A 87 -14.52 -24.65 -15.63
CA TYR A 87 -14.08 -26.02 -15.83
C TYR A 87 -12.80 -26.10 -16.66
N GLU A 88 -12.77 -25.42 -17.80
CA GLU A 88 -11.56 -25.36 -18.63
C GLU A 88 -10.37 -24.77 -17.88
N LYS A 89 -10.62 -23.67 -17.16
CA LYS A 89 -9.59 -23.01 -16.36
C LYS A 89 -9.06 -23.93 -15.26
N TYR A 90 -9.94 -24.65 -14.57
CA TYR A 90 -9.54 -25.59 -13.53
C TYR A 90 -8.70 -26.73 -14.08
N ILE A 91 -9.09 -27.31 -15.23
CA ILE A 91 -8.33 -28.36 -15.91
C ILE A 91 -6.93 -27.86 -16.27
N LYS A 92 -6.81 -26.67 -16.89
CA LYS A 92 -5.53 -26.05 -17.24
C LYS A 92 -4.61 -25.82 -16.03
N LEU A 93 -5.20 -25.60 -14.85
CA LEU A 93 -4.48 -25.30 -13.60
C LEU A 93 -4.28 -26.52 -12.70
N LEU A 94 -4.74 -27.74 -13.08
CA LEU A 94 -4.68 -28.95 -12.24
C LEU A 94 -3.25 -29.24 -11.73
N SER A 95 -2.26 -29.13 -12.61
CA SER A 95 -0.84 -29.39 -12.30
C SER A 95 -0.18 -28.29 -11.46
N THR A 96 -0.84 -27.14 -11.26
CA THR A 96 -0.29 -26.04 -10.47
C THR A 96 -0.26 -26.42 -9.00
N GLY A 97 0.96 -26.60 -8.47
CA GLY A 97 1.23 -26.92 -7.06
C GLY A 97 1.11 -25.71 -6.13
N LYS A 98 1.13 -25.98 -4.83
CA LYS A 98 1.23 -24.92 -3.82
C LYS A 98 2.57 -24.19 -3.99
N PRO A 99 2.58 -22.84 -4.01
CA PRO A 99 3.80 -22.07 -4.17
C PRO A 99 4.72 -22.23 -2.95
N ASP A 100 6.01 -22.01 -3.17
CA ASP A 100 6.99 -21.84 -2.11
C ASP A 100 6.59 -20.66 -1.22
N PRO A 101 6.72 -20.74 0.10
CA PRO A 101 6.46 -19.60 1.00
C PRO A 101 7.27 -18.34 0.68
N MET A 102 8.43 -18.49 0.04
CA MET A 102 9.29 -17.38 -0.42
C MET A 102 8.91 -16.84 -1.79
N MET A 103 7.87 -17.40 -2.42
CA MET A 103 7.44 -16.95 -3.74
C MET A 103 6.90 -15.52 -3.65
N LYS A 104 7.37 -14.68 -4.57
CA LYS A 104 6.86 -13.33 -4.80
C LYS A 104 5.50 -13.39 -5.50
N ASP A 105 4.63 -12.48 -5.13
CA ASP A 105 3.33 -12.26 -5.78
C ASP A 105 3.18 -10.77 -6.11
N VAL A 106 2.47 -10.46 -7.17
CA VAL A 106 2.12 -9.08 -7.50
C VAL A 106 0.69 -8.85 -7.08
N VAL A 107 0.52 -8.07 -6.03
CA VAL A 107 -0.79 -7.62 -5.53
C VAL A 107 -1.11 -6.21 -6.04
N ARG A 108 -2.40 -5.88 -6.12
CA ARG A 108 -2.86 -4.55 -6.51
C ARG A 108 -3.65 -3.95 -5.36
N TYR A 109 -3.23 -2.79 -4.88
CA TYR A 109 -3.93 -1.98 -3.89
C TYR A 109 -4.62 -0.81 -4.59
N ARG A 110 -5.93 -0.64 -4.36
CA ARG A 110 -6.69 0.51 -4.83
C ARG A 110 -6.96 1.44 -3.63
N PHE A 111 -6.59 2.70 -3.75
CA PHE A 111 -6.83 3.73 -2.74
C PHE A 111 -8.04 4.59 -3.11
N ASP A 112 -8.15 4.99 -4.38
CA ASP A 112 -9.34 5.64 -4.96
C ASP A 112 -9.57 5.16 -6.40
N GLU A 113 -10.38 5.87 -7.18
CA GLU A 113 -10.66 5.47 -8.57
C GLU A 113 -9.43 5.61 -9.46
N ASP A 114 -8.58 6.61 -9.18
CA ASP A 114 -7.43 6.97 -10.00
C ASP A 114 -6.11 6.38 -9.48
N VAL A 115 -6.04 5.99 -8.19
CA VAL A 115 -4.82 5.50 -7.54
C VAL A 115 -4.88 3.99 -7.31
N LYS A 116 -4.19 3.25 -8.19
CA LYS A 116 -4.10 1.78 -8.19
C LYS A 116 -2.65 1.36 -8.28
N ILE A 117 -2.10 0.87 -7.19
CA ILE A 117 -0.68 0.54 -7.06
C ILE A 117 -0.48 -0.97 -7.14
N LYS A 118 0.43 -1.41 -8.01
CA LYS A 118 0.90 -2.80 -8.11
C LYS A 118 2.15 -2.96 -7.28
N ILE A 119 2.16 -3.93 -6.37
CA ILE A 119 3.31 -4.23 -5.52
C ILE A 119 3.71 -5.69 -5.69
N GLU A 120 4.95 -5.93 -6.09
CA GLU A 120 5.58 -7.24 -5.93
C GLU A 120 6.02 -7.36 -4.48
N GLU A 121 5.49 -8.35 -3.78
CA GLU A 121 5.82 -8.61 -2.37
C GLU A 121 5.94 -10.11 -2.12
N THR A 122 6.53 -10.47 -0.98
CA THR A 122 6.57 -11.85 -0.48
C THR A 122 5.61 -11.96 0.70
N PRO A 123 4.31 -12.27 0.46
CA PRO A 123 3.25 -12.09 1.46
C PRO A 123 3.43 -12.92 2.74
N ASN A 124 4.10 -14.07 2.63
CA ASN A 124 4.31 -15.01 3.73
C ASN A 124 5.61 -14.75 4.50
N LEU A 125 6.41 -13.77 4.08
CA LEU A 125 7.68 -13.46 4.69
C LEU A 125 7.52 -12.30 5.68
N ILE A 126 7.79 -12.55 6.96
CA ILE A 126 7.76 -11.51 8.00
C ILE A 126 9.08 -10.75 8.00
N SER A 127 10.20 -11.47 7.93
CA SER A 127 11.53 -10.87 7.84
C SER A 127 12.51 -11.82 7.14
N ALA A 128 13.42 -11.26 6.35
CA ALA A 128 14.55 -11.98 5.75
C ALA A 128 15.76 -11.08 5.65
N ALA A 129 16.95 -11.60 5.73
CA ALA A 129 18.21 -10.88 5.58
C ALA A 129 18.26 -9.55 6.40
N SER A 130 17.72 -9.58 7.62
CA SER A 130 17.67 -8.43 8.53
C SER A 130 16.71 -7.28 8.14
N THR A 131 15.84 -7.48 7.13
CA THR A 131 14.81 -6.50 6.77
C THR A 131 13.39 -7.10 6.82
N THR A 132 12.42 -6.25 7.11
CA THR A 132 10.96 -6.54 7.07
C THR A 132 10.29 -5.95 5.84
N GLY A 133 11.05 -5.28 4.96
CA GLY A 133 10.55 -4.51 3.82
C GLY A 133 10.00 -5.32 2.64
N PHE A 134 10.05 -6.67 2.68
CA PHE A 134 9.59 -7.52 1.59
C PHE A 134 8.07 -7.66 1.45
N ARG A 135 7.31 -7.13 2.39
CA ARG A 135 5.83 -7.08 2.31
C ARG A 135 5.32 -5.69 2.68
N THR A 136 4.11 -5.39 2.19
CA THR A 136 3.41 -4.15 2.56
C THR A 136 2.75 -4.32 3.93
N TRP A 137 3.06 -3.40 4.85
CA TRP A 137 2.49 -3.36 6.20
C TRP A 137 1.25 -2.48 6.23
N GLU A 138 0.34 -2.78 7.16
CA GLU A 138 -0.95 -2.11 7.29
C GLU A 138 -0.81 -0.60 7.54
N ALA A 139 0.23 -0.19 8.28
CA ALA A 139 0.51 1.24 8.51
C ALA A 139 0.86 2.00 7.22
N ALA A 140 1.50 1.35 6.24
CA ALA A 140 1.79 1.97 4.95
C ALA A 140 0.51 2.15 4.12
N LEU A 141 -0.41 1.19 4.16
CA LEU A 141 -1.72 1.30 3.53
C LEU A 141 -2.57 2.40 4.18
N TYR A 142 -2.53 2.51 5.51
CA TYR A 142 -3.21 3.57 6.26
C TYR A 142 -2.65 4.96 5.95
N MET A 143 -1.32 5.10 5.82
CA MET A 143 -0.68 6.34 5.39
C MET A 143 -1.10 6.72 3.98
N GLY A 144 -1.11 5.76 3.05
CA GLY A 144 -1.57 6.00 1.67
C GLY A 144 -3.00 6.51 1.62
N ASP A 145 -3.92 5.88 2.35
CA ASP A 145 -5.32 6.31 2.44
C ASP A 145 -5.45 7.72 3.06
N PHE A 146 -4.73 8.00 4.13
CA PHE A 146 -4.68 9.33 4.75
C PHE A 146 -4.22 10.40 3.75
N LEU A 147 -3.16 10.13 2.98
CA LEU A 147 -2.61 11.05 1.99
C LEU A 147 -3.57 11.30 0.82
N ILE A 148 -4.38 10.31 0.42
CA ILE A 148 -5.41 10.49 -0.62
C ILE A 148 -6.47 11.51 -0.19
N HIS A 149 -6.86 11.49 1.11
CA HIS A 149 -7.95 12.31 1.63
C HIS A 149 -7.48 13.67 2.22
N LYS A 150 -6.16 13.86 2.38
CA LYS A 150 -5.58 15.11 2.89
C LYS A 150 -4.69 15.75 1.84
N PRO A 151 -5.08 16.92 1.28
CA PRO A 151 -4.29 17.61 0.27
C PRO A 151 -2.86 17.85 0.74
N LEU A 152 -1.89 17.47 -0.08
CA LEU A 152 -0.46 17.55 0.25
C LEU A 152 -0.03 19.00 0.55
N GLN A 153 -0.66 19.99 -0.10
CA GLN A 153 -0.43 21.42 0.11
C GLN A 153 -0.86 21.91 1.50
N GLU A 154 -1.91 21.29 2.08
CA GLU A 154 -2.35 21.60 3.45
C GLU A 154 -1.40 21.02 4.49
N LEU A 155 -0.81 19.86 4.18
CA LEU A 155 0.14 19.18 5.06
C LEU A 155 1.50 19.88 5.06
N ALA A 156 2.00 20.30 3.90
CA ALA A 156 3.27 20.98 3.73
C ALA A 156 3.06 22.32 2.98
N PRO A 157 2.56 23.37 3.65
CA PRO A 157 2.33 24.65 3.01
C PRO A 157 3.63 25.26 2.55
N VAL A 158 3.76 25.49 1.26
CA VAL A 158 4.94 26.11 0.65
C VAL A 158 4.90 27.59 0.95
N GLN A 159 5.83 28.11 1.75
CA GLN A 159 5.98 29.53 1.99
C GLN A 159 6.63 30.21 0.77
N GLY A 160 5.94 31.14 0.14
CA GLY A 160 6.45 31.98 -0.94
C GLY A 160 5.33 32.53 -1.79
N GLN A 161 5.21 33.89 -1.81
CA GLN A 161 4.37 34.58 -2.76
C GLN A 161 5.10 34.63 -4.10
N ASP A 162 4.88 33.61 -4.93
CA ASP A 162 5.14 33.76 -6.36
C ASP A 162 4.15 32.84 -7.11
N ASP A 163 3.57 33.34 -8.20
CA ASP A 163 2.49 32.69 -8.97
C ASP A 163 2.87 31.38 -9.67
N GLY A 164 4.06 30.87 -9.40
CA GLY A 164 4.51 29.54 -9.79
C GLY A 164 4.21 28.51 -8.70
N LYS A 165 3.38 27.53 -9.00
CA LYS A 165 3.13 26.37 -8.13
C LYS A 165 4.46 25.71 -7.75
N LYS A 166 5.01 26.05 -6.59
CA LYS A 166 6.28 25.47 -6.12
C LYS A 166 6.05 24.00 -5.80
N LYS A 167 6.78 23.13 -6.49
CA LYS A 167 6.74 21.69 -6.28
C LYS A 167 7.55 21.29 -5.04
N LEU A 168 7.15 20.21 -4.37
CA LEU A 168 7.75 19.68 -3.15
C LEU A 168 8.84 18.65 -3.47
N ASN A 169 9.90 18.65 -2.68
CA ASN A 169 10.84 17.55 -2.57
C ASN A 169 10.46 16.70 -1.35
N VAL A 170 10.12 15.44 -1.57
CA VAL A 170 9.61 14.53 -0.53
C VAL A 170 10.64 13.44 -0.26
N LEU A 171 10.86 13.13 1.01
CA LEU A 171 11.67 12.00 1.46
C LEU A 171 10.77 10.95 2.12
N GLU A 172 10.81 9.71 1.64
CA GLU A 172 10.29 8.55 2.37
C GLU A 172 11.44 7.84 3.08
N VAL A 173 11.30 7.65 4.41
CA VAL A 173 12.25 6.91 5.24
C VAL A 173 11.71 5.50 5.52
N GLY A 174 12.55 4.47 5.32
CA GLY A 174 12.16 3.07 5.52
C GLY A 174 11.03 2.64 4.59
N ALA A 175 11.21 2.86 3.29
CA ALA A 175 10.17 2.70 2.28
C ALA A 175 9.65 1.26 2.11
N GLY A 176 10.46 0.24 2.41
CA GLY A 176 10.11 -1.16 2.22
C GLY A 176 9.66 -1.42 0.77
N THR A 177 8.37 -1.68 0.57
CA THR A 177 7.79 -1.88 -0.77
C THR A 177 7.63 -0.60 -1.60
N GLY A 178 7.77 0.60 -0.98
CA GLY A 178 7.64 1.90 -1.64
C GLY A 178 6.21 2.36 -1.88
N ILE A 179 5.22 1.71 -1.28
CA ILE A 179 3.81 1.99 -1.58
C ILE A 179 3.39 3.42 -1.24
N VAL A 180 3.93 4.02 -0.17
CA VAL A 180 3.59 5.40 0.22
C VAL A 180 4.09 6.39 -0.82
N SER A 181 5.34 6.25 -1.28
CA SER A 181 5.91 7.05 -2.37
C SER A 181 5.12 6.89 -3.67
N LEU A 182 4.74 5.66 -4.01
CA LEU A 182 3.95 5.38 -5.22
C LEU A 182 2.55 6.03 -5.15
N VAL A 183 1.90 6.03 -3.98
CA VAL A 183 0.63 6.75 -3.77
C VAL A 183 0.83 8.26 -3.97
N ILE A 184 1.86 8.85 -3.37
CA ILE A 184 2.17 10.28 -3.53
C ILE A 184 2.41 10.62 -5.01
N LEU A 185 3.22 9.84 -5.69
CA LEU A 185 3.55 10.06 -7.11
C LEU A 185 2.34 9.89 -8.02
N GLN A 186 1.47 8.91 -7.75
CA GLN A 186 0.30 8.70 -8.59
C GLN A 186 -0.78 9.76 -8.36
N LYS A 187 -0.95 10.21 -7.12
CA LYS A 187 -1.96 11.25 -6.78
C LYS A 187 -1.50 12.66 -7.00
N TYR A 188 -0.22 12.96 -6.75
CA TYR A 188 0.31 14.32 -6.62
C TYR A 188 1.55 14.58 -7.51
N HIS A 189 1.74 13.85 -8.62
CA HIS A 189 2.90 14.02 -9.49
C HIS A 189 3.15 15.48 -9.92
N GLU A 190 2.10 16.26 -10.16
CA GLU A 190 2.23 17.68 -10.53
C GLU A 190 2.79 18.57 -9.40
N LEU A 191 2.65 18.12 -8.14
CA LEU A 191 3.07 18.86 -6.96
C LEU A 191 4.43 18.39 -6.43
N VAL A 192 4.96 17.30 -6.93
CA VAL A 192 6.25 16.74 -6.56
C VAL A 192 7.30 17.11 -7.61
N ASN A 193 8.42 17.69 -7.16
CA ASN A 193 9.59 17.93 -7.99
C ASN A 193 10.56 16.77 -7.90
N LYS A 194 10.82 16.32 -6.67
CA LYS A 194 11.74 15.22 -6.41
C LYS A 194 11.19 14.29 -5.33
N MET A 195 11.37 12.99 -5.54
CA MET A 195 10.98 11.95 -4.60
C MET A 195 12.20 11.12 -4.21
N TYR A 196 12.67 11.28 -2.97
CA TYR A 196 13.68 10.42 -2.37
C TYR A 196 13.00 9.25 -1.69
N VAL A 197 13.18 8.05 -2.22
CA VAL A 197 12.61 6.81 -1.69
C VAL A 197 13.72 6.00 -1.08
N THR A 198 13.73 5.88 0.23
CA THR A 198 14.92 5.38 0.93
C THR A 198 14.61 4.21 1.86
N ASP A 199 15.58 3.29 1.93
CA ASP A 199 15.58 2.20 2.90
C ASP A 199 17.01 1.92 3.39
N GLY A 200 17.17 1.31 4.57
CA GLY A 200 18.47 0.94 5.10
C GLY A 200 19.13 -0.21 4.33
N ASP A 201 18.33 -1.11 3.76
CA ASP A 201 18.81 -2.28 3.02
C ASP A 201 19.06 -1.97 1.54
N SER A 202 20.34 -1.88 1.14
CA SER A 202 20.73 -1.64 -0.25
C SER A 202 20.20 -2.68 -1.22
N ASN A 203 20.15 -3.96 -0.81
CA ASN A 203 19.66 -5.02 -1.68
C ASN A 203 18.15 -4.88 -1.93
N LEU A 204 17.38 -4.52 -0.90
CA LEU A 204 15.95 -4.21 -1.05
C LEU A 204 15.75 -3.04 -2.03
N VAL A 205 16.55 -1.97 -1.90
CA VAL A 205 16.47 -0.78 -2.77
C VAL A 205 16.76 -1.15 -4.23
N GLU A 206 17.82 -1.90 -4.47
CA GLU A 206 18.27 -2.23 -5.83
C GLU A 206 17.42 -3.30 -6.53
N THR A 207 16.66 -4.09 -5.76
CA THR A 207 15.87 -5.21 -6.28
C THR A 207 14.38 -4.93 -6.21
N GLN A 208 13.74 -5.19 -5.06
CA GLN A 208 12.28 -5.16 -4.94
C GLN A 208 11.70 -3.75 -5.03
N LEU A 209 12.33 -2.77 -4.37
CA LEU A 209 11.87 -1.38 -4.43
C LEU A 209 11.92 -0.86 -5.87
N LYS A 210 13.06 -1.05 -6.55
CA LYS A 210 13.21 -0.72 -7.98
C LYS A 210 12.15 -1.40 -8.83
N ARG A 211 11.93 -2.71 -8.61
CA ARG A 211 10.92 -3.48 -9.35
C ARG A 211 9.51 -2.92 -9.15
N ASN A 212 9.16 -2.48 -7.94
CA ASN A 212 7.85 -1.91 -7.66
C ASN A 212 7.65 -0.57 -8.38
N PHE A 213 8.68 0.25 -8.49
CA PHE A 213 8.62 1.47 -9.28
C PHE A 213 8.49 1.17 -10.78
N GLU A 214 9.21 0.19 -11.32
CA GLU A 214 9.06 -0.26 -12.72
C GLU A 214 7.63 -0.77 -13.03
N LEU A 215 6.99 -1.49 -12.09
CA LEU A 215 5.62 -1.99 -12.25
C LEU A 215 4.56 -0.89 -12.32
N ASN A 216 4.87 0.30 -11.79
CA ASN A 216 3.97 1.46 -11.72
C ASN A 216 4.46 2.63 -12.58
N ASN A 217 5.47 2.41 -13.42
CA ASN A 217 6.01 3.45 -14.30
C ASN A 217 5.04 3.68 -15.47
N GLU A 218 4.16 4.67 -15.31
CA GLU A 218 3.33 5.21 -16.38
C GLU A 218 4.02 6.44 -16.91
N VAL A 219 4.33 6.47 -18.20
CA VAL A 219 4.96 7.64 -18.85
C VAL A 219 4.02 8.84 -18.76
N ARG A 220 4.41 9.88 -18.06
CA ARG A 220 3.65 11.12 -17.88
C ARG A 220 4.50 12.33 -18.29
N GLU A 221 3.83 13.39 -18.71
CA GLU A 221 4.53 14.66 -18.91
C GLU A 221 4.94 15.27 -17.55
N ASN A 222 6.14 15.83 -17.47
CA ASN A 222 6.70 16.46 -16.28
C ASN A 222 6.84 15.54 -15.05
N GLU A 223 7.36 14.33 -15.26
CA GLU A 223 7.62 13.38 -14.18
C GLU A 223 8.56 13.94 -13.10
N PRO A 224 8.27 13.68 -11.81
CA PRO A 224 9.18 13.95 -10.72
C PRO A 224 10.54 13.23 -10.88
N ASP A 225 11.61 13.85 -10.39
CA ASP A 225 12.92 13.18 -10.28
C ASP A 225 12.89 12.15 -9.14
N ILE A 226 12.87 10.85 -9.46
CA ILE A 226 12.78 9.78 -8.48
C ILE A 226 14.18 9.24 -8.16
N LYS A 227 14.55 9.26 -6.88
CA LYS A 227 15.82 8.76 -6.36
C LYS A 227 15.57 7.57 -5.43
N LEU A 228 15.83 6.36 -5.91
CA LEU A 228 15.85 5.16 -5.07
C LEU A 228 17.25 5.02 -4.50
N GLN A 229 17.41 5.14 -3.17
CA GLN A 229 18.73 5.12 -2.55
C GLN A 229 18.72 4.58 -1.14
N ARG A 230 19.87 4.05 -0.71
CA ARG A 230 20.05 3.67 0.67
C ARG A 230 20.06 4.92 1.57
N LEU A 231 19.44 4.78 2.75
CA LEU A 231 19.58 5.72 3.87
C LEU A 231 19.59 4.92 5.18
N TRP A 232 20.79 4.63 5.67
CA TRP A 232 20.97 3.99 6.97
C TRP A 232 20.98 5.07 8.06
N TRP A 233 19.98 5.11 8.89
CA TRP A 233 19.82 6.12 9.94
C TRP A 233 21.01 6.10 10.89
N GLY A 234 21.52 7.28 11.27
CA GLY A 234 22.67 7.46 12.14
C GLY A 234 24.02 7.35 11.44
N SER A 235 24.10 6.96 10.17
CA SER A 235 25.36 6.90 9.42
C SER A 235 25.34 7.63 8.08
N ASP A 236 24.26 7.50 7.31
CA ASP A 236 24.14 8.17 6.01
C ASP A 236 23.56 9.57 6.18
N ARG A 237 23.96 10.52 5.32
CA ARG A 237 23.45 11.89 5.34
C ARG A 237 22.08 11.99 4.67
N VAL A 238 21.19 12.77 5.26
CA VAL A 238 19.91 13.10 4.65
C VAL A 238 20.10 14.05 3.46
N PRO A 239 19.28 13.99 2.40
CA PRO A 239 19.28 14.98 1.32
C PRO A 239 18.97 16.38 1.87
N GLU A 240 19.60 17.43 1.31
CA GLU A 240 19.53 18.80 1.88
C GLU A 240 18.33 19.60 1.37
N ASP A 241 17.70 19.19 0.28
CA ASP A 241 16.64 19.93 -0.42
C ASP A 241 15.21 19.42 -0.14
N ILE A 242 14.97 18.81 1.03
CA ILE A 242 13.69 18.20 1.42
C ILE A 242 12.72 19.25 1.93
N ASP A 243 11.42 19.12 1.56
CA ASP A 243 10.30 19.92 2.08
C ASP A 243 9.41 19.12 3.04
N LEU A 244 9.28 17.81 2.81
CA LEU A 244 8.40 16.90 3.57
C LEU A 244 9.07 15.55 3.78
N VAL A 245 8.94 14.99 4.98
CA VAL A 245 9.33 13.60 5.27
C VAL A 245 8.08 12.77 5.53
N VAL A 246 8.03 11.57 4.95
CA VAL A 246 7.01 10.56 5.23
C VAL A 246 7.67 9.23 5.58
N GLY A 247 6.95 8.38 6.33
CA GLY A 247 7.41 7.03 6.63
C GLY A 247 6.28 6.20 7.22
N ALA A 248 6.36 4.88 7.07
CA ALA A 248 5.33 3.99 7.59
C ALA A 248 5.93 2.74 8.22
N ASP A 249 5.45 2.41 9.42
CA ASP A 249 5.82 1.27 10.26
C ASP A 249 7.34 1.18 10.56
N VAL A 250 8.00 2.33 10.70
CA VAL A 250 9.46 2.44 10.96
C VAL A 250 9.80 2.51 12.46
N THR A 251 8.81 2.50 13.34
CA THR A 251 9.00 2.67 14.80
C THR A 251 8.84 1.38 15.60
N TYR A 252 8.95 0.22 14.97
CA TYR A 252 8.68 -1.09 15.59
C TYR A 252 9.84 -1.65 16.40
N ASP A 253 11.08 -1.31 16.06
CA ASP A 253 12.29 -1.79 16.71
C ASP A 253 12.88 -0.71 17.64
N PRO A 254 12.88 -0.93 18.99
CA PRO A 254 13.40 0.05 19.93
C PRO A 254 14.90 0.32 19.75
N THR A 255 15.66 -0.58 19.17
CA THR A 255 17.12 -0.43 19.01
C THR A 255 17.51 0.62 17.97
N VAL A 256 16.68 0.84 16.96
CA VAL A 256 16.92 1.81 15.88
C VAL A 256 16.22 3.16 16.10
N LEU A 257 15.35 3.27 17.12
CA LEU A 257 14.61 4.51 17.39
C LEU A 257 15.50 5.74 17.64
N PRO A 258 16.63 5.66 18.40
CA PRO A 258 17.49 6.81 18.59
C PRO A 258 18.05 7.35 17.26
N ASP A 259 18.45 6.47 16.34
CA ASP A 259 19.02 6.87 15.06
C ASP A 259 17.94 7.35 14.08
N LEU A 260 16.76 6.74 14.09
CA LEU A 260 15.59 7.28 13.37
C LEU A 260 15.27 8.70 13.83
N CYS A 261 15.16 8.93 15.15
CA CYS A 261 14.81 10.26 15.68
C CYS A 261 15.88 11.31 15.34
N LYS A 262 17.18 10.95 15.33
CA LYS A 262 18.25 11.83 14.84
C LYS A 262 18.08 12.16 13.37
N CYS A 263 17.82 11.17 12.52
CA CYS A 263 17.55 11.37 11.10
C CYS A 263 16.39 12.35 10.87
N LEU A 264 15.28 12.19 11.61
CA LEU A 264 14.13 13.11 11.55
C LEU A 264 14.50 14.52 12.03
N ALA A 265 15.31 14.63 13.09
CA ALA A 265 15.78 15.92 13.60
C ALA A 265 16.70 16.64 12.61
N GLU A 266 17.59 15.91 11.92
CA GLU A 266 18.42 16.44 10.83
C GLU A 266 17.55 16.96 9.67
N CYS A 267 16.55 16.20 9.23
CA CYS A 267 15.60 16.66 8.22
C CYS A 267 14.88 17.95 8.65
N LEU A 268 14.34 17.97 9.88
CA LEU A 268 13.60 19.13 10.41
C LEU A 268 14.49 20.34 10.77
N ALA A 269 15.81 20.16 10.79
CA ALA A 269 16.77 21.26 10.91
C ALA A 269 17.00 21.99 9.58
N LEU A 270 16.64 21.38 8.44
CA LEU A 270 16.70 22.03 7.14
C LEU A 270 15.70 23.18 7.03
N ASP A 271 16.09 24.27 6.37
CA ASP A 271 15.24 25.46 6.25
C ASP A 271 13.90 25.19 5.56
N ARG A 272 13.85 24.25 4.64
CA ARG A 272 12.66 23.90 3.86
C ARG A 272 11.79 22.87 4.53
N CYS A 273 12.35 21.91 5.26
CA CYS A 273 11.62 20.82 5.89
C CYS A 273 10.99 21.26 7.21
N LYS A 274 9.67 21.33 7.26
CA LYS A 274 8.93 21.75 8.46
C LYS A 274 8.05 20.65 9.04
N LEU A 275 7.97 19.51 8.37
CA LEU A 275 7.01 18.46 8.71
C LEU A 275 7.57 17.06 8.40
N CYS A 276 7.41 16.16 9.37
CA CYS A 276 7.46 14.72 9.14
C CYS A 276 6.11 14.10 9.48
N LEU A 277 5.64 13.18 8.65
CA LEU A 277 4.45 12.35 8.87
C LEU A 277 4.87 10.89 8.99
N LEU A 278 4.62 10.27 10.15
CA LEU A 278 4.90 8.86 10.36
C LEU A 278 3.62 8.11 10.71
N SER A 279 3.36 7.02 10.00
CA SER A 279 2.35 6.04 10.38
C SER A 279 2.98 4.88 11.13
N ALA A 280 2.39 4.46 12.24
CA ALA A 280 2.95 3.41 13.08
C ALA A 280 1.87 2.46 13.60
N THR A 281 2.11 1.15 13.47
CA THR A 281 1.30 0.12 14.12
C THR A 281 1.71 0.00 15.60
N ILE A 282 0.76 0.15 16.51
CA ILE A 282 1.01 0.19 17.95
C ILE A 282 1.00 -1.22 18.53
N ARG A 283 2.13 -1.93 18.38
CA ARG A 283 2.32 -3.28 18.92
C ARG A 283 2.76 -3.28 20.38
N SER A 284 3.35 -2.18 20.85
CA SER A 284 3.91 -2.02 22.21
C SER A 284 3.86 -0.56 22.64
N GLU A 285 3.13 -0.27 23.69
CA GLU A 285 3.09 1.09 24.29
C GLU A 285 4.46 1.52 24.86
N SER A 286 5.31 0.59 25.29
CA SER A 286 6.67 0.90 25.72
C SER A 286 7.54 1.42 24.58
N THR A 287 7.40 0.86 23.38
CA THR A 287 8.11 1.32 22.17
C THR A 287 7.62 2.71 21.76
N VAL A 288 6.30 2.96 21.81
CA VAL A 288 5.73 4.29 21.54
C VAL A 288 6.24 5.33 22.54
N LYS A 289 6.30 4.98 23.83
CA LYS A 289 6.84 5.85 24.88
C LYS A 289 8.30 6.17 24.63
N LEU A 290 9.11 5.18 24.26
CA LEU A 290 10.52 5.38 23.93
C LEU A 290 10.66 6.32 22.71
N PHE A 291 9.90 6.09 21.63
CA PHE A 291 9.90 6.97 20.46
C PHE A 291 9.60 8.43 20.86
N SER A 292 8.55 8.65 21.66
CA SER A 292 8.19 10.00 22.12
C SER A 292 9.30 10.62 22.99
N GLN A 293 9.96 9.83 23.83
CA GLN A 293 11.08 10.30 24.66
C GLN A 293 12.29 10.70 23.82
N GLU A 294 12.66 9.88 22.80
CA GLU A 294 13.79 10.20 21.90
C GLU A 294 13.49 11.46 21.08
N CYS A 295 12.27 11.60 20.55
CA CYS A 295 11.84 12.82 19.87
C CYS A 295 11.99 14.07 20.79
N ASN A 296 11.48 13.99 22.02
CA ASN A 296 11.54 15.10 22.97
C ASN A 296 12.98 15.50 23.34
N LYS A 297 13.90 14.53 23.50
CA LYS A 297 15.33 14.80 23.74
C LYS A 297 15.98 15.63 22.63
N LEU A 298 15.46 15.49 21.39
CA LEU A 298 15.96 16.18 20.22
C LEU A 298 15.17 17.46 19.87
N GLY A 299 14.30 17.92 20.78
CA GLY A 299 13.47 19.11 20.56
C GLY A 299 12.41 18.93 19.47
N LEU A 300 11.93 17.70 19.28
CA LEU A 300 10.86 17.38 18.36
C LEU A 300 9.51 17.25 19.08
N LYS A 301 8.47 17.81 18.51
CA LYS A 301 7.08 17.69 18.97
C LYS A 301 6.34 16.66 18.13
N CYS A 302 5.83 15.60 18.77
CA CYS A 302 5.02 14.58 18.14
C CYS A 302 3.54 14.76 18.51
N ILE A 303 2.65 14.85 17.53
CA ILE A 303 1.20 14.97 17.72
C ILE A 303 0.52 13.87 16.91
N ILE A 304 -0.41 13.13 17.51
CA ILE A 304 -1.27 12.19 16.80
C ILE A 304 -2.30 13.01 16.02
N VAL A 305 -2.34 12.86 14.70
CA VAL A 305 -3.29 13.55 13.82
C VAL A 305 -4.50 12.69 13.50
N THR A 306 -4.33 11.38 13.50
CA THR A 306 -5.41 10.40 13.34
C THR A 306 -4.99 9.05 13.90
N SER A 307 -5.97 8.21 14.25
CA SER A 307 -5.74 6.87 14.79
C SER A 307 -6.93 5.96 14.49
N THR A 308 -6.65 4.70 14.19
CA THR A 308 -7.68 3.68 14.05
C THR A 308 -8.40 3.34 15.36
N GLU A 309 -7.87 3.78 16.52
CA GLU A 309 -8.54 3.65 17.83
C GLU A 309 -9.76 4.55 17.97
N TYR A 310 -9.73 5.72 17.31
CA TYR A 310 -10.82 6.71 17.39
C TYR A 310 -11.93 6.43 16.38
N ASP A 311 -11.68 5.54 15.44
CA ASP A 311 -12.58 5.23 14.34
C ASP A 311 -13.43 3.97 14.62
N ALA A 312 -14.00 3.91 15.83
CA ALA A 312 -14.82 2.76 16.26
C ALA A 312 -16.08 2.56 15.38
N ASN A 313 -16.40 3.48 14.47
CA ASN A 313 -17.73 3.54 13.87
C ASN A 313 -17.85 3.45 12.36
N ASN A 314 -16.83 3.24 11.53
CA ASN A 314 -17.03 2.88 10.11
C ASN A 314 -16.00 3.40 9.09
N GLU A 315 -15.12 4.37 9.38
CA GLU A 315 -14.24 4.94 8.35
C GLU A 315 -13.16 3.93 7.90
N ILE A 316 -12.61 3.11 8.81
CA ILE A 316 -11.63 2.05 8.46
C ILE A 316 -12.23 1.03 7.50
N ARG A 317 -13.53 0.73 7.63
CA ARG A 317 -14.23 -0.17 6.71
C ARG A 317 -14.39 0.40 5.30
N ALA A 318 -14.25 1.72 5.15
CA ALA A 318 -14.27 2.41 3.86
C ALA A 318 -12.91 2.41 3.15
N MET A 319 -11.81 2.08 3.85
CA MET A 319 -10.47 2.04 3.26
C MET A 319 -10.33 0.90 2.27
N LYS A 320 -10.33 1.22 0.99
CA LYS A 320 -10.27 0.25 -0.12
C LYS A 320 -9.01 -0.61 -0.09
N ALA A 321 -7.91 -0.05 0.42
CA ALA A 321 -6.63 -0.75 0.50
C ALA A 321 -6.50 -1.72 1.70
N LEU A 322 -7.36 -1.62 2.74
CA LEU A 322 -7.27 -2.41 3.98
C LEU A 322 -8.46 -3.34 4.24
N GLN A 323 -9.39 -3.47 3.30
CA GLN A 323 -10.72 -4.02 3.54
C GLN A 323 -10.81 -5.46 4.05
N PHE A 324 -9.78 -6.28 3.84
CA PHE A 324 -9.82 -7.68 4.29
C PHE A 324 -8.77 -8.03 5.35
N LYS A 325 -7.83 -7.12 5.62
CA LYS A 325 -6.80 -7.34 6.65
C LYS A 325 -7.34 -6.88 8.00
N PRO A 326 -7.66 -7.79 8.92
CA PRO A 326 -8.02 -7.37 10.26
C PRO A 326 -6.81 -6.66 10.88
N LEU A 327 -7.03 -5.46 11.40
CA LEU A 327 -6.00 -4.76 12.16
C LEU A 327 -5.79 -5.51 13.49
N ILE A 328 -4.61 -6.08 13.67
CA ILE A 328 -4.23 -6.79 14.90
C ILE A 328 -3.93 -5.80 16.03
N ALA A 329 -3.51 -4.59 15.66
CA ALA A 329 -3.18 -3.52 16.57
C ALA A 329 -3.58 -2.17 15.95
N PRO A 330 -3.84 -1.14 16.78
CA PRO A 330 -4.16 0.19 16.27
C PRO A 330 -3.01 0.77 15.47
N ILE A 331 -3.36 1.66 14.53
CA ILE A 331 -2.41 2.42 13.74
C ILE A 331 -2.60 3.91 14.09
N ARG A 332 -1.51 4.62 14.35
CA ARG A 332 -1.50 6.07 14.59
C ARG A 332 -0.69 6.78 13.53
N ILE A 333 -1.15 7.94 13.06
CA ILE A 333 -0.36 8.84 12.24
C ILE A 333 0.10 10.01 13.11
N TYR A 334 1.41 10.21 13.13
CA TYR A 334 2.08 11.26 13.88
C TYR A 334 2.49 12.40 12.94
N LYS A 335 2.17 13.61 13.34
CA LYS A 335 2.76 14.85 12.84
C LYS A 335 3.93 15.21 13.74
N ILE A 336 5.13 15.31 13.17
CA ILE A 336 6.37 15.63 13.89
C ILE A 336 6.92 16.94 13.33
N THR A 337 7.18 17.88 14.23
CA THR A 337 7.72 19.21 13.92
C THR A 337 8.81 19.56 14.91
N LYS A 338 9.66 20.53 14.58
CA LYS A 338 10.57 21.15 15.55
C LYS A 338 9.75 21.92 16.60
N GLN A 339 10.17 21.88 17.88
CA GLN A 339 9.58 22.68 18.97
C GLN A 339 9.86 24.15 18.79
#